data_a33cd93eacf5f3db913357301a639e36
#
_entry.id   a33cd93eacf5f3db913357301a639e36
#
_cell.length_a   1.000
_cell.length_b   1.000
_cell.length_c   1.000
_cell.angle_alpha   90.00
_cell.angle_beta   90.00
_cell.angle_gamma   90.00
#
_symmetry.space_group_name_H-M   'P 1'
#
loop_
_entity.id
_entity.type
_entity.pdbx_description
1 polymer ?
#
loop_
_entity_poly.entity_id
_entity_poly.type
_entity_poly.pdbx_seq_one_letter_code
_entity_poly.pdbx_strand_id
1 'polypeptide(L)'
;MRFSLWPLPSHDFVTLRSLAKHAEQTGWDGIWLADHFMPNAEDTSAPWPEAWTTLXALAALVPRVRLGTLVTGNTYRHPAVLAKMAATVDHISGGRVVLGLGSGWQENEHQKYGIDFFSTRERLLRLEEACQLIKALLTEVETTFEGKFYRLEGAPLEPKPIQSPLPLLIGGGGETVTLKITARYADEWNVWGTVDTLKHKMAILDRHCETVHRDPAEIQRSAVALMFLTDDQKFAARMRGNAQATIAGNRNQIRXXVGXYRDAGVNELIVPDFTMGEDKLDILDILXXDVFCX
;
A
#
# COMPACT_ATOMS: atom_id res chain seq x y z
N MET A 1 3.32 16.00 -5.11
CA MET A 1 3.34 14.51 -5.07
C MET A 1 3.98 14.10 -3.77
N ARG A 2 3.39 13.11 -3.05
CA ARG A 2 3.95 12.58 -1.80
C ARG A 2 5.03 11.55 -2.11
N PHE A 3 5.95 11.37 -1.17
CA PHE A 3 7.01 10.37 -1.24
C PHE A 3 7.00 9.58 0.06
N SER A 4 6.82 8.28 -0.07
CA SER A 4 6.69 7.40 1.10
C SER A 4 7.67 6.23 1.02
N LEU A 5 8.02 5.72 2.19
CA LEU A 5 8.98 4.63 2.33
C LEU A 5 8.26 3.30 2.49
N TRP A 6 8.81 2.26 1.87
CA TRP A 6 8.34 0.88 2.05
C TRP A 6 9.51 0.02 2.54
N PRO A 7 9.67 -0.11 3.87
CA PRO A 7 10.77 -0.90 4.41
C PRO A 7 10.68 -2.38 4.01
N LEU A 8 11.84 -2.99 3.82
CA LEU A 8 11.95 -4.42 3.55
C LEU A 8 11.25 -5.21 4.67
N PRO A 9 10.34 -6.12 4.34
CA PRO A 9 9.55 -6.82 5.37
C PRO A 9 10.37 -7.66 6.36
N SER A 10 11.60 -8.04 6.01
CA SER A 10 12.45 -8.84 6.90
C SER A 10 13.21 -8.02 7.94
N HIS A 11 13.09 -6.69 7.94
CA HIS A 11 13.73 -5.87 8.97
C HIS A 11 13.17 -6.21 10.36
N ASP A 12 14.04 -6.24 11.35
CA ASP A 12 13.62 -6.36 12.74
C ASP A 12 12.99 -5.03 13.24
N PHE A 13 12.34 -5.08 14.38
CA PHE A 13 11.62 -3.91 14.89
C PHE A 13 12.57 -2.74 15.21
N VAL A 14 13.81 -3.02 15.62
CA VAL A 14 14.78 -1.94 15.90
C VAL A 14 15.08 -1.15 14.62
N THR A 15 15.31 -1.87 13.53
CA THR A 15 15.53 -1.26 12.21
C THR A 15 14.29 -0.50 11.73
N LEU A 16 13.10 -1.12 11.83
CA LEU A 16 11.85 -0.46 11.42
C LEU A 16 11.61 0.81 12.22
N ARG A 17 11.83 0.78 13.53
CA ARG A 17 11.69 1.95 14.39
C ARG A 17 12.66 3.06 13.98
N SER A 18 13.91 2.70 13.68
CA SER A 18 14.93 3.66 13.23
C SER A 18 14.50 4.31 11.91
N LEU A 19 14.07 3.51 10.94
CA LEU A 19 13.60 4.01 9.65
C LEU A 19 12.40 4.93 9.82
N ALA A 20 11.45 4.56 10.69
CA ALA A 20 10.25 5.37 10.91
C ALA A 20 10.61 6.74 11.53
N LYS A 21 11.50 6.75 12.51
CA LYS A 21 11.96 7.99 13.11
C LYS A 21 12.73 8.85 12.09
N HIS A 22 13.55 8.21 11.28
CA HIS A 22 14.32 8.89 10.23
C HIS A 22 13.35 9.54 9.21
N ALA A 23 12.37 8.78 8.71
CA ALA A 23 11.37 9.29 7.78
C ALA A 23 10.59 10.47 8.37
N GLU A 24 10.21 10.34 9.66
CA GLU A 24 9.53 11.40 10.40
C GLU A 24 10.33 12.70 10.41
N GLN A 25 11.63 12.59 10.68
CA GLN A 25 12.53 13.74 10.87
C GLN A 25 12.97 14.38 9.54
N THR A 26 13.05 13.59 8.48
CA THR A 26 13.63 14.06 7.21
C THR A 26 12.60 14.43 6.15
N GLY A 27 11.29 14.34 6.48
CA GLY A 27 10.25 14.89 5.62
C GLY A 27 9.57 13.90 4.67
N TRP A 28 9.80 12.61 4.83
CA TRP A 28 9.02 11.61 4.09
C TRP A 28 7.55 11.71 4.51
N ASP A 29 6.64 11.44 3.59
CA ASP A 29 5.20 11.61 3.83
C ASP A 29 4.53 10.41 4.49
N GLY A 30 5.07 9.20 4.28
CA GLY A 30 4.43 8.01 4.80
C GLY A 30 5.34 6.81 4.89
N ILE A 31 4.85 5.78 5.59
CA ILE A 31 5.51 4.48 5.73
C ILE A 31 4.48 3.40 5.45
N TRP A 32 4.84 2.46 4.58
CA TRP A 32 3.96 1.37 4.17
C TRP A 32 4.57 0.04 4.58
N LEU A 33 3.77 -0.88 5.12
CA LEU A 33 4.24 -2.21 5.51
C LEU A 33 3.55 -3.28 4.67
N ALA A 34 4.32 -4.23 4.16
CA ALA A 34 3.75 -5.41 3.50
C ALA A 34 3.14 -6.34 4.55
N ASP A 35 1.91 -6.78 4.34
CA ASP A 35 1.20 -7.65 5.30
C ASP A 35 1.33 -9.10 4.84
N HIS A 36 2.43 -9.73 5.22
CA HIS A 36 2.75 -11.12 4.95
C HIS A 36 3.31 -11.75 6.22
N PHE A 37 3.26 -13.08 6.30
CA PHE A 37 3.69 -13.81 7.48
C PHE A 37 5.04 -14.48 7.31
N MET A 38 5.56 -14.54 6.08
CA MET A 38 6.83 -15.19 5.76
C MET A 38 7.28 -14.79 4.36
N PRO A 39 8.56 -15.01 4.01
CA PRO A 39 9.01 -14.77 2.63
C PRO A 39 8.26 -15.61 1.60
N ASN A 40 8.05 -15.07 0.42
CA ASN A 40 7.53 -15.82 -0.73
C ASN A 40 8.68 -16.59 -1.38
N ALA A 41 9.16 -17.62 -0.69
CA ALA A 41 10.33 -18.41 -1.08
C ALA A 41 10.22 -19.81 -0.52
N GLU A 42 11.05 -20.72 -1.01
CA GLU A 42 11.16 -22.08 -0.46
C GLU A 42 11.67 -22.01 0.99
N ASP A 43 12.71 -21.23 1.23
CA ASP A 43 13.23 -20.98 2.58
C ASP A 43 12.43 -19.83 3.22
N THR A 44 11.64 -20.18 4.23
CA THR A 44 10.81 -19.22 4.95
C THR A 44 11.36 -18.87 6.33
N SER A 45 12.67 -19.10 6.57
CA SER A 45 13.26 -18.93 7.91
C SER A 45 13.59 -17.48 8.26
N ALA A 46 13.60 -16.57 7.27
CA ALA A 46 13.93 -15.16 7.54
C ALA A 46 12.87 -14.52 8.47
N PRO A 47 13.28 -13.68 9.41
CA PRO A 47 12.33 -12.94 10.25
C PRO A 47 11.33 -12.16 9.39
N TRP A 48 10.08 -12.11 9.85
CA TRP A 48 9.01 -11.42 9.10
C TRP A 48 7.97 -10.90 10.08
N PRO A 49 8.20 -9.72 10.70
CA PRO A 49 7.26 -9.19 11.70
C PRO A 49 5.86 -8.99 11.12
N GLU A 50 4.85 -9.28 11.93
CA GLU A 50 3.45 -9.16 11.52
C GLU A 50 3.09 -7.67 11.37
N ALA A 51 2.46 -7.34 10.26
CA ALA A 51 2.34 -5.95 9.81
C ALA A 51 1.46 -5.09 10.72
N TRP A 52 0.25 -5.55 11.06
CA TRP A 52 -0.68 -4.70 11.84
C TRP A 52 -0.19 -4.48 13.28
N THR A 53 0.42 -5.49 13.88
CA THR A 53 1.03 -5.37 15.21
C THR A 53 2.18 -4.36 15.17
N THR A 54 2.99 -4.42 14.11
CA THR A 54 4.10 -3.48 13.91
C THR A 54 3.57 -2.07 13.64
N LEU A 55 2.55 -1.96 12.82
CA LEU A 55 1.95 -0.66 12.49
C LEU A 55 1.45 0.08 13.73
N UNK A 56 0.89 -0.57 14.53
CA UNK A 56 0.49 -0.07 15.70
C UNK A 56 1.53 0.50 16.47
N ALA A 57 2.60 -0.18 16.64
CA ALA A 57 3.73 0.34 17.41
C ALA A 57 4.34 1.59 16.76
N LEU A 58 4.52 1.55 15.44
CA LEU A 58 5.03 2.71 14.71
C LEU A 58 4.11 3.91 14.83
N ALA A 59 2.80 3.70 14.77
CA ALA A 59 1.80 4.78 14.87
C ALA A 59 1.94 5.55 16.19
N ALA A 60 2.25 4.83 17.27
CA ALA A 60 2.45 5.44 18.58
C ALA A 60 3.80 6.16 18.72
N LEU A 61 4.79 5.77 17.90
CA LEU A 61 6.16 6.29 18.01
C LEU A 61 6.42 7.52 17.16
N VAL A 62 5.72 7.70 16.05
CA VAL A 62 5.95 8.82 15.14
C VAL A 62 4.67 9.65 14.99
N PRO A 63 4.75 10.97 15.10
CA PRO A 63 3.53 11.79 15.16
C PRO A 63 3.02 12.34 13.83
N ARG A 64 3.79 12.31 12.73
CA ARG A 64 3.42 13.02 11.50
C ARG A 64 3.17 12.12 10.30
N VAL A 65 4.05 11.14 10.03
CA VAL A 65 3.98 10.35 8.78
C VAL A 65 2.70 9.52 8.71
N ARG A 66 2.14 9.40 7.50
CA ARG A 66 1.04 8.48 7.23
C ARG A 66 1.55 7.04 7.36
N LEU A 67 0.65 6.14 7.72
CA LEU A 67 1.01 4.73 7.96
C LEU A 67 -0.05 3.83 7.33
N GLY A 68 0.38 2.78 6.65
CA GLY A 68 -0.59 1.87 6.07
C GLY A 68 0.00 0.52 5.71
N THR A 69 -0.87 -0.38 5.35
CA THR A 69 -0.44 -1.66 4.77
C THR A 69 -0.43 -1.57 3.24
N LEU A 70 0.56 -2.19 2.62
CA LEU A 70 0.69 -2.21 1.16
C LEU A 70 0.95 -3.66 0.72
N VAL A 71 -0.06 -4.48 0.64
CA VAL A 71 -1.41 -4.26 1.16
C VAL A 71 -1.80 -5.51 1.99
N THR A 72 -2.80 -5.39 2.85
CA THR A 72 -3.37 -6.55 3.55
C THR A 72 -4.11 -7.43 2.55
N GLY A 73 -3.84 -8.72 2.56
CA GLY A 73 -4.65 -9.69 1.81
C GLY A 73 -5.97 -9.94 2.52
N ASN A 74 -7.06 -9.82 1.79
CA ASN A 74 -8.40 -10.00 2.38
C ASN A 74 -8.64 -11.41 2.92
N THR A 75 -7.79 -12.36 2.54
CA THR A 75 -7.86 -13.74 3.00
C THR A 75 -7.40 -13.94 4.45
N TYR A 76 -6.65 -13.00 5.02
CA TYR A 76 -5.96 -13.21 6.29
C TYR A 76 -6.85 -13.00 7.51
N ARG A 77 -7.88 -12.16 7.42
CA ARG A 77 -8.72 -11.77 8.57
C ARG A 77 -10.15 -11.55 8.11
N HIS A 78 -11.10 -11.76 9.01
CA HIS A 78 -12.47 -11.35 8.74
C HIS A 78 -12.50 -9.82 8.53
N PRO A 79 -13.13 -9.32 7.46
CA PRO A 79 -13.07 -7.87 7.16
C PRO A 79 -13.66 -6.98 8.25
N ALA A 80 -14.62 -7.45 9.04
CA ALA A 80 -15.14 -6.65 10.17
C ALA A 80 -14.06 -6.48 11.25
N VAL A 81 -13.26 -7.53 11.51
CA VAL A 81 -12.14 -7.45 12.47
C VAL A 81 -11.08 -6.48 11.92
N LEU A 82 -10.78 -6.58 10.63
CA LEU A 82 -9.82 -5.67 9.99
C LEU A 82 -10.28 -4.21 10.10
N ALA A 83 -11.56 -3.93 9.84
CA ALA A 83 -12.11 -2.57 9.98
C ALA A 83 -11.94 -2.06 11.43
N LYS A 84 -12.19 -2.95 12.41
CA LYS A 84 -12.01 -2.60 13.83
C LYS A 84 -10.55 -2.28 14.16
N MET A 85 -9.63 -3.09 13.63
CA MET A 85 -8.18 -2.86 13.79
C MET A 85 -7.79 -1.50 13.20
N ALA A 86 -8.24 -1.22 11.97
CA ALA A 86 -7.91 0.03 11.28
C ALA A 86 -8.43 1.25 12.06
N ALA A 87 -9.67 1.20 12.54
CA ALA A 87 -10.23 2.29 13.34
C ALA A 87 -9.43 2.51 14.63
N THR A 88 -8.99 1.42 15.27
CA THR A 88 -8.19 1.51 16.49
C THR A 88 -6.82 2.16 16.20
N VAL A 89 -6.14 1.73 15.14
CA VAL A 89 -4.85 2.33 14.75
C VAL A 89 -5.05 3.79 14.34
N ASP A 90 -6.20 4.12 13.74
CA ASP A 90 -6.49 5.52 13.39
C ASP A 90 -6.50 6.40 14.65
N HIS A 91 -7.10 5.92 15.74
CA HIS A 91 -7.05 6.64 17.02
C HIS A 91 -5.64 6.71 17.58
N ILE A 92 -4.89 5.61 17.58
CA ILE A 92 -3.51 5.57 18.07
C ILE A 92 -2.65 6.58 17.30
N SER A 93 -2.84 6.66 15.99
CA SER A 93 -2.03 7.53 15.14
C SER A 93 -2.50 8.98 15.13
N GLY A 94 -3.67 9.28 15.69
CA GLY A 94 -4.26 10.62 15.57
C GLY A 94 -4.74 10.94 14.16
N GLY A 95 -5.27 9.94 13.46
CA GLY A 95 -5.90 10.14 12.15
C GLY A 95 -4.95 10.06 10.96
N ARG A 96 -3.97 9.13 11.00
CA ARG A 96 -2.95 9.03 9.93
C ARG A 96 -2.90 7.66 9.23
N VAL A 97 -3.76 6.70 9.61
CA VAL A 97 -3.69 5.36 9.02
C VAL A 97 -4.41 5.32 7.68
N VAL A 98 -3.91 4.46 6.79
CA VAL A 98 -4.56 4.09 5.53
C VAL A 98 -4.74 2.58 5.56
N LEU A 99 -5.95 2.10 5.30
CA LEU A 99 -6.22 0.68 5.20
C LEU A 99 -5.96 0.24 3.76
N GLY A 100 -4.81 -0.38 3.54
CA GLY A 100 -4.48 -0.96 2.24
C GLY A 100 -4.95 -2.40 2.15
N LEU A 101 -5.71 -2.72 1.12
CA LEU A 101 -6.40 -4.00 0.98
C LEU A 101 -6.27 -4.53 -0.45
N GLY A 102 -6.10 -5.83 -0.57
CA GLY A 102 -6.07 -6.52 -1.85
C GLY A 102 -6.70 -7.91 -1.72
N SER A 103 -6.80 -8.61 -2.83
CA SER A 103 -7.46 -9.92 -2.84
C SER A 103 -6.64 -11.04 -2.19
N GLY A 104 -5.32 -10.83 -2.05
CA GLY A 104 -4.40 -11.89 -1.63
C GLY A 104 -3.78 -12.59 -2.82
N TRP A 105 -2.51 -12.96 -2.70
CA TRP A 105 -1.79 -13.57 -3.83
C TRP A 105 -0.73 -14.58 -3.40
N GLN A 106 -0.14 -14.44 -2.21
CA GLN A 106 1.01 -15.25 -1.79
C GLN A 106 0.52 -16.59 -1.25
N GLU A 107 0.60 -17.61 -2.08
CA GLU A 107 -0.01 -18.92 -1.78
C GLU A 107 0.71 -19.69 -0.66
N ASN A 108 2.06 -19.61 -0.59
CA ASN A 108 2.83 -20.43 0.34
C ASN A 108 2.43 -20.21 1.82
N GLU A 109 2.19 -18.98 2.21
CA GLU A 109 1.82 -18.69 3.60
C GLU A 109 0.39 -19.18 3.93
N HIS A 110 -0.51 -19.15 2.96
CA HIS A 110 -1.84 -19.73 3.12
C HIS A 110 -1.74 -21.23 3.39
N GLN A 111 -0.95 -21.93 2.56
CA GLN A 111 -0.74 -23.38 2.72
C GLN A 111 -0.10 -23.72 4.06
N LYS A 112 0.96 -23.00 4.42
CA LYS A 112 1.72 -23.32 5.63
C LYS A 112 0.94 -23.00 6.93
N TYR A 113 0.14 -21.94 6.93
CA TYR A 113 -0.64 -21.54 8.10
C TYR A 113 -2.06 -22.11 8.11
N GLY A 114 -2.45 -22.85 7.07
CA GLY A 114 -3.79 -23.42 7.00
C GLY A 114 -4.88 -22.39 6.79
N ILE A 115 -4.55 -21.29 6.11
CA ILE A 115 -5.50 -20.22 5.78
C ILE A 115 -6.08 -20.53 4.39
N ASP A 116 -7.40 -20.50 4.26
CA ASP A 116 -8.06 -20.75 2.98
C ASP A 116 -7.61 -19.73 1.93
N PHE A 117 -7.14 -20.22 0.78
CA PHE A 117 -6.64 -19.34 -0.27
C PHE A 117 -7.72 -19.00 -1.31
N PHE A 118 -8.52 -19.98 -1.68
CA PHE A 118 -9.58 -19.84 -2.69
C PHE A 118 -9.04 -19.61 -4.09
N SER A 119 -9.92 -19.72 -5.08
CA SER A 119 -9.59 -19.37 -6.48
C SER A 119 -9.45 -17.85 -6.61
N THR A 120 -8.75 -17.42 -7.66
CA THR A 120 -8.63 -15.98 -7.97
C THR A 120 -10.00 -15.31 -8.08
N ARG A 121 -10.94 -15.97 -8.76
CA ARG A 121 -12.30 -15.43 -8.90
C ARG A 121 -12.98 -15.25 -7.56
N GLU A 122 -12.88 -16.24 -6.68
CA GLU A 122 -13.50 -16.16 -5.36
C GLU A 122 -12.83 -15.09 -4.49
N ARG A 123 -11.50 -14.99 -4.53
CA ARG A 123 -10.78 -13.95 -3.78
C ARG A 123 -11.24 -12.54 -4.20
N LEU A 124 -11.46 -12.33 -5.50
CA LEU A 124 -11.92 -11.03 -6.00
C LEU A 124 -13.37 -10.73 -5.57
N LEU A 125 -14.25 -11.74 -5.60
CA LEU A 125 -15.63 -11.57 -5.13
C LEU A 125 -15.66 -11.28 -3.61
N ARG A 126 -14.83 -11.97 -2.84
CA ARG A 126 -14.69 -11.71 -1.40
C ARG A 126 -14.16 -10.32 -1.12
N LEU A 127 -13.20 -9.85 -1.94
CA LEU A 127 -12.66 -8.49 -1.81
C LEU A 127 -13.77 -7.45 -2.02
N GLU A 128 -14.61 -7.64 -3.02
CA GLU A 128 -15.70 -6.70 -3.28
C GLU A 128 -16.67 -6.61 -2.09
N GLU A 129 -17.07 -7.76 -1.54
CA GLU A 129 -17.93 -7.76 -0.34
C GLU A 129 -17.22 -7.12 0.86
N ALA A 130 -15.93 -7.40 1.03
CA ALA A 130 -15.14 -6.82 2.11
C ALA A 130 -15.11 -5.29 2.02
N CYS A 131 -14.90 -4.75 0.82
CA CYS A 131 -14.93 -3.29 0.62
C CYS A 131 -16.26 -2.69 1.04
N GLN A 132 -17.37 -3.32 0.66
CA GLN A 132 -18.71 -2.84 1.00
C GLN A 132 -18.91 -2.81 2.52
N LEU A 133 -18.64 -3.95 3.18
CA LEU A 133 -18.92 -4.02 4.62
C LEU A 133 -17.94 -3.19 5.45
N ILE A 134 -16.68 -3.07 5.02
CA ILE A 134 -15.69 -2.23 5.72
C ILE A 134 -16.13 -0.77 5.67
N LYS A 135 -16.50 -0.27 4.48
CA LYS A 135 -16.90 1.13 4.35
C LYS A 135 -18.18 1.41 5.16
N ALA A 136 -19.13 0.48 5.16
CA ALA A 136 -20.34 0.63 5.97
C ALA A 136 -20.01 0.64 7.47
N LEU A 137 -19.22 -0.30 7.95
CA LEU A 137 -18.82 -0.37 9.36
C LEU A 137 -18.13 0.91 9.84
N LEU A 138 -17.28 1.50 8.97
CA LEU A 138 -16.51 2.68 9.34
C LEU A 138 -17.35 3.95 9.38
N THR A 139 -18.57 3.96 8.81
CA THR A 139 -19.38 5.18 8.68
C THR A 139 -20.78 5.08 9.29
N GLU A 140 -21.40 3.91 9.31
CA GLU A 140 -22.78 3.73 9.77
C GLU A 140 -22.84 3.41 11.26
N VAL A 141 -23.95 3.78 11.92
CA VAL A 141 -24.16 3.50 13.35
C VAL A 141 -24.19 1.99 13.59
N GLU A 142 -24.90 1.27 12.76
CA GLU A 142 -24.96 -0.20 12.76
C GLU A 142 -24.97 -0.68 11.30
N THR A 143 -24.30 -1.77 11.04
CA THR A 143 -24.25 -2.37 9.69
C THR A 143 -24.88 -3.74 9.67
N THR A 144 -25.85 -3.94 8.79
CA THR A 144 -26.36 -5.27 8.45
C THR A 144 -25.94 -5.52 7.01
N PHE A 145 -25.32 -6.68 6.77
CA PHE A 145 -24.80 -7.04 5.45
C PHE A 145 -25.10 -8.51 5.20
N GLU A 146 -25.71 -8.80 4.07
CA GLU A 146 -26.04 -10.18 3.69
C GLU A 146 -25.37 -10.46 2.34
N GLY A 147 -24.13 -10.92 2.38
CA GLY A 147 -23.38 -11.26 1.19
C GLY A 147 -23.35 -12.75 0.92
N LYS A 148 -22.65 -13.11 -0.13
CA LYS A 148 -22.40 -14.52 -0.44
C LYS A 148 -21.37 -15.13 0.52
N PHE A 149 -20.41 -14.34 0.98
CA PHE A 149 -19.27 -14.83 1.77
C PHE A 149 -19.25 -14.29 3.18
N TYR A 150 -19.84 -13.13 3.41
CA TYR A 150 -19.82 -12.48 4.73
C TYR A 150 -21.22 -12.08 5.13
N ARG A 151 -21.47 -12.12 6.43
CA ARG A 151 -22.75 -11.71 6.99
C ARG A 151 -22.53 -10.92 8.29
N LEU A 152 -23.18 -9.76 8.38
CA LEU A 152 -23.21 -8.95 9.60
C LEU A 152 -24.66 -8.71 9.97
N GLU A 153 -24.96 -8.63 11.26
CA GLU A 153 -26.32 -8.44 11.76
C GLU A 153 -26.28 -7.36 12.85
N GLY A 154 -26.76 -6.15 12.51
CA GLY A 154 -26.76 -5.01 13.43
C GLY A 154 -25.40 -4.73 14.04
N ALA A 155 -24.34 -4.87 13.26
CA ALA A 155 -22.97 -4.82 13.78
C ALA A 155 -22.53 -3.37 14.05
N PRO A 156 -22.16 -3.02 15.29
CA PRO A 156 -21.56 -1.74 15.57
C PRO A 156 -20.07 -1.76 15.30
N LEU A 157 -19.48 -0.61 15.07
CA LEU A 157 -18.02 -0.46 15.09
C LEU A 157 -17.72 0.86 15.82
N GLU A 158 -17.30 0.74 17.07
CA GLU A 158 -16.94 1.90 17.90
C GLU A 158 -15.61 1.66 18.59
N PRO A 159 -14.76 2.69 18.69
CA PRO A 159 -15.01 4.06 18.20
C PRO A 159 -14.93 4.14 16.67
N LYS A 160 -15.68 5.03 16.07
CA LYS A 160 -15.50 5.37 14.65
C LYS A 160 -14.09 5.95 14.47
N PRO A 161 -13.48 5.81 13.30
CA PRO A 161 -12.16 6.42 13.07
C PRO A 161 -12.21 7.94 13.24
N ILE A 162 -11.05 8.52 13.53
CA ILE A 162 -10.88 9.99 13.56
C ILE A 162 -11.08 10.56 12.15
N GLN A 163 -10.49 9.89 11.15
CA GLN A 163 -10.63 10.32 9.76
C GLN A 163 -12.04 10.01 9.24
N SER A 164 -12.61 10.92 8.46
CA SER A 164 -13.91 10.74 7.82
C SER A 164 -13.82 11.16 6.36
N PRO A 165 -13.64 10.19 5.47
CA PRO A 165 -13.48 8.76 5.68
C PRO A 165 -12.06 8.36 6.12
N LEU A 166 -11.92 7.20 6.76
CA LEU A 166 -10.64 6.53 6.88
C LEU A 166 -10.30 6.00 5.47
N PRO A 167 -9.15 6.38 4.90
CA PRO A 167 -8.88 6.00 3.51
C PRO A 167 -8.74 4.50 3.32
N LEU A 168 -9.45 3.96 2.32
CA LEU A 168 -9.32 2.60 1.85
C LEU A 168 -8.50 2.62 0.55
N LEU A 169 -7.32 2.02 0.60
CA LEU A 169 -6.46 1.88 -0.58
C LEU A 169 -6.62 0.47 -1.13
N ILE A 170 -6.88 0.34 -2.43
CA ILE A 170 -6.92 -0.97 -3.09
C ILE A 170 -5.63 -1.15 -3.89
N GLY A 171 -4.96 -2.28 -3.65
CA GLY A 171 -3.75 -2.65 -4.39
C GLY A 171 -4.04 -3.64 -5.50
N GLY A 172 -3.43 -3.40 -6.65
CA GLY A 172 -3.52 -4.30 -7.78
C GLY A 172 -3.95 -3.65 -9.06
N GLY A 173 -3.54 -4.25 -10.17
CA GLY A 173 -3.78 -3.68 -11.49
C GLY A 173 -4.65 -4.51 -12.42
N GLY A 174 -5.42 -5.46 -11.91
CA GLY A 174 -6.31 -6.28 -12.72
C GLY A 174 -7.39 -5.45 -13.41
N GLU A 175 -7.34 -5.40 -14.73
CA GLU A 175 -8.06 -4.39 -15.52
C GLU A 175 -9.57 -4.58 -15.53
N THR A 176 -10.03 -5.85 -15.49
CA THR A 176 -11.45 -6.16 -15.62
C THR A 176 -12.20 -6.10 -14.28
N VAL A 177 -11.59 -6.61 -13.20
CA VAL A 177 -12.28 -6.76 -11.92
C VAL A 177 -11.67 -5.85 -10.84
N THR A 178 -10.34 -5.91 -10.63
CA THR A 178 -9.71 -5.14 -9.54
C THR A 178 -9.93 -3.63 -9.73
N LEU A 179 -9.69 -3.12 -10.94
CA LEU A 179 -9.88 -1.68 -11.20
C LEU A 179 -11.36 -1.27 -11.13
N LYS A 180 -12.28 -2.18 -11.42
CA LYS A 180 -13.72 -1.92 -11.24
C LYS A 180 -14.08 -1.81 -9.76
N ILE A 181 -13.55 -2.71 -8.91
CA ILE A 181 -13.70 -2.62 -7.45
C ILE A 181 -13.10 -1.31 -6.93
N THR A 182 -11.92 -0.97 -7.42
CA THR A 182 -11.23 0.28 -7.08
C THR A 182 -12.13 1.49 -7.40
N ALA A 183 -12.69 1.54 -8.61
CA ALA A 183 -13.56 2.64 -9.03
C ALA A 183 -14.77 2.80 -8.12
N ARG A 184 -15.32 1.68 -7.62
CA ARG A 184 -16.51 1.71 -6.76
C ARG A 184 -16.22 2.11 -5.33
N TYR A 185 -15.11 1.63 -4.75
CA TYR A 185 -14.94 1.65 -3.30
C TYR A 185 -13.69 2.36 -2.80
N ALA A 186 -12.65 2.50 -3.61
CA ALA A 186 -11.36 2.97 -3.12
C ALA A 186 -11.30 4.49 -2.96
N ASP A 187 -10.61 4.93 -1.93
CA ASP A 187 -10.18 6.33 -1.78
C ASP A 187 -8.78 6.52 -2.37
N GLU A 188 -7.99 5.44 -2.40
CA GLU A 188 -6.63 5.42 -2.97
C GLU A 188 -6.41 4.12 -3.73
N TRP A 189 -5.49 4.16 -4.69
CA TRP A 189 -5.13 3.00 -5.50
C TRP A 189 -3.62 2.91 -5.65
N ASN A 190 -3.09 1.68 -5.65
CA ASN A 190 -1.67 1.44 -5.78
C ASN A 190 -1.37 0.30 -6.75
N VAL A 191 -0.31 0.47 -7.52
CA VAL A 191 0.22 -0.61 -8.37
C VAL A 191 1.74 -0.41 -8.57
N TRP A 192 2.46 -1.50 -8.76
CA TRP A 192 3.80 -1.47 -9.31
C TRP A 192 3.71 -1.06 -10.78
N GLY A 193 4.49 -0.08 -11.20
CA GLY A 193 4.42 0.27 -12.61
C GLY A 193 5.38 1.35 -13.05
N THR A 194 5.80 1.22 -14.31
CA THR A 194 6.46 2.30 -15.04
C THR A 194 5.44 3.39 -15.35
N VAL A 195 5.90 4.54 -15.81
CA VAL A 195 5.03 5.65 -16.21
C VAL A 195 4.01 5.18 -17.27
N ASP A 196 4.48 4.41 -18.27
CA ASP A 196 3.58 3.91 -19.33
C ASP A 196 2.53 2.96 -18.77
N THR A 197 2.92 2.05 -17.87
CA THR A 197 1.99 1.16 -17.19
C THR A 197 0.95 1.96 -16.41
N LEU A 198 1.40 2.97 -15.67
CA LEU A 198 0.50 3.81 -14.87
C LEU A 198 -0.50 4.56 -15.78
N LYS A 199 -0.03 5.18 -16.85
CA LYS A 199 -0.91 5.88 -17.80
C LYS A 199 -1.97 4.94 -18.36
N HIS A 200 -1.56 3.73 -18.77
CA HIS A 200 -2.49 2.73 -19.31
C HIS A 200 -3.54 2.31 -18.26
N LYS A 201 -3.09 1.95 -17.06
CA LYS A 201 -3.99 1.48 -16.00
C LYS A 201 -4.92 2.59 -15.49
N MET A 202 -4.39 3.82 -15.38
CA MET A 202 -5.18 4.95 -14.92
C MET A 202 -6.30 5.30 -15.94
N ALA A 203 -6.02 5.18 -17.24
CA ALA A 203 -7.06 5.39 -18.25
C ALA A 203 -8.18 4.34 -18.11
N ILE A 204 -7.83 3.09 -17.78
CA ILE A 204 -8.83 2.04 -17.56
C ILE A 204 -9.63 2.34 -16.28
N LEU A 205 -8.95 2.73 -15.21
CA LEU A 205 -9.60 3.11 -13.96
C LEU A 205 -10.59 4.26 -14.20
N ASP A 206 -10.19 5.27 -14.97
CA ASP A 206 -11.07 6.41 -15.30
C ASP A 206 -12.34 5.94 -16.00
N ARG A 207 -12.22 5.02 -16.98
CA ARG A 207 -13.39 4.47 -17.67
C ARG A 207 -14.31 3.70 -16.72
N HIS A 208 -13.74 2.93 -15.79
CA HIS A 208 -14.55 2.26 -14.76
C HIS A 208 -15.27 3.28 -13.87
N CYS A 209 -14.60 4.38 -13.51
CA CYS A 209 -15.23 5.46 -12.73
C CYS A 209 -16.41 6.05 -13.48
N GLU A 210 -16.28 6.32 -14.78
CA GLU A 210 -17.38 6.82 -15.61
C GLU A 210 -18.57 5.85 -15.56
N THR A 211 -18.31 4.55 -15.67
CA THR A 211 -19.35 3.51 -15.66
C THR A 211 -20.14 3.51 -14.35
N VAL A 212 -19.50 3.80 -13.23
CA VAL A 212 -20.15 3.80 -11.92
C VAL A 212 -20.53 5.23 -11.46
N HIS A 213 -20.42 6.22 -12.34
CA HIS A 213 -20.78 7.62 -12.10
C HIS A 213 -20.00 8.24 -10.92
N ARG A 214 -18.68 7.97 -10.88
CA ARG A 214 -17.81 8.52 -9.86
C ARG A 214 -16.73 9.41 -10.49
N ASP A 215 -16.43 10.53 -9.87
CA ASP A 215 -15.35 11.41 -10.33
C ASP A 215 -14.00 10.69 -10.13
N PRO A 216 -13.25 10.43 -11.21
CA PRO A 216 -11.93 9.79 -11.07
C PRO A 216 -10.96 10.55 -10.17
N ALA A 217 -11.11 11.87 -10.04
CA ALA A 217 -10.25 12.70 -9.20
C ALA A 217 -10.40 12.40 -7.71
N GLU A 218 -11.47 11.71 -7.30
CA GLU A 218 -11.65 11.32 -5.91
C GLU A 218 -10.67 10.22 -5.48
N ILE A 219 -10.06 9.50 -6.44
CA ILE A 219 -9.16 8.37 -6.13
C ILE A 219 -7.71 8.83 -6.26
N GLN A 220 -7.01 8.92 -5.15
CA GLN A 220 -5.57 9.19 -5.12
C GLN A 220 -4.81 8.01 -5.71
N ARG A 221 -3.79 8.27 -6.51
CA ARG A 221 -3.08 7.24 -7.27
C ARG A 221 -1.61 7.19 -6.85
N SER A 222 -1.17 6.00 -6.45
CA SER A 222 0.21 5.81 -6.04
C SER A 222 0.87 4.71 -6.86
N ALA A 223 2.19 4.81 -6.97
CA ALA A 223 3.00 3.84 -7.70
C ALA A 223 4.15 3.36 -6.82
N VAL A 224 4.56 2.11 -7.05
CA VAL A 224 5.80 1.57 -6.49
C VAL A 224 6.77 1.32 -7.63
N ALA A 225 8.02 1.70 -7.44
CA ALA A 225 9.12 1.33 -8.33
C ALA A 225 10.38 1.11 -7.50
N LEU A 226 11.18 0.12 -7.86
CA LEU A 226 12.50 -0.05 -7.25
C LEU A 226 13.34 1.20 -7.55
N MET A 227 14.25 1.53 -6.64
CA MET A 227 15.05 2.75 -6.75
C MET A 227 16.52 2.40 -6.62
N PHE A 228 17.31 2.76 -7.65
CA PHE A 228 18.76 2.59 -7.64
C PHE A 228 19.45 3.92 -7.92
N LEU A 229 20.00 4.54 -6.90
CA LEU A 229 20.79 5.75 -7.05
C LEU A 229 22.23 5.34 -7.40
N THR A 230 22.68 5.66 -8.61
CA THR A 230 24.00 5.25 -9.08
C THR A 230 24.50 6.15 -10.22
N ASP A 231 25.80 6.39 -10.26
CA ASP A 231 26.46 7.06 -11.38
C ASP A 231 26.92 6.08 -12.48
N ASP A 232 26.89 4.76 -12.21
CA ASP A 232 27.24 3.74 -13.19
C ASP A 232 26.10 3.59 -14.21
N GLN A 233 26.31 4.18 -15.38
CA GLN A 233 25.29 4.22 -16.43
C GLN A 233 24.99 2.83 -17.02
N LYS A 234 25.97 1.92 -17.03
CA LYS A 234 25.74 0.55 -17.52
C LYS A 234 24.87 -0.22 -16.54
N PHE A 235 25.18 -0.09 -15.25
CA PHE A 235 24.36 -0.69 -14.19
C PHE A 235 22.95 -0.12 -14.21
N ALA A 236 22.81 1.21 -14.29
CA ALA A 236 21.50 1.86 -14.31
C ALA A 236 20.65 1.36 -15.49
N ALA A 237 21.25 1.27 -16.68
CA ALA A 237 20.53 0.79 -17.87
C ALA A 237 20.06 -0.65 -17.69
N ARG A 238 20.91 -1.50 -17.10
CA ARG A 238 20.56 -2.89 -16.82
C ARG A 238 19.39 -2.97 -15.82
N MET A 239 19.41 -2.15 -14.77
CA MET A 239 18.35 -2.16 -13.75
C MET A 239 17.02 -1.67 -14.31
N ARG A 240 17.04 -0.67 -15.20
CA ARG A 240 15.81 -0.20 -15.87
C ARG A 240 15.19 -1.28 -16.78
N GLY A 241 15.97 -2.27 -17.18
CA GLY A 241 15.48 -3.40 -17.96
C GLY A 241 14.84 -4.53 -17.15
N ASN A 242 14.76 -4.39 -15.83
CA ASN A 242 14.14 -5.41 -14.97
C ASN A 242 12.64 -5.56 -15.28
N ALA A 243 12.11 -6.75 -15.04
CA ALA A 243 10.68 -7.01 -15.16
C ALA A 243 9.87 -6.15 -14.17
N GLN A 244 10.43 -5.90 -13.00
CA GLN A 244 9.81 -5.04 -11.99
C GLN A 244 10.09 -3.56 -12.31
N ALA A 245 9.09 -2.71 -12.22
CA ALA A 245 9.25 -1.28 -12.46
C ALA A 245 10.43 -0.74 -11.64
N THR A 246 11.35 -0.06 -12.32
CA THR A 246 12.61 0.37 -11.72
C THR A 246 13.00 1.77 -12.20
N ILE A 247 13.34 2.63 -11.26
CA ILE A 247 13.92 3.95 -11.49
C ILE A 247 15.41 3.82 -11.11
N ALA A 248 16.31 4.06 -12.08
CA ALA A 248 17.74 3.90 -11.82
C ALA A 248 18.55 4.96 -12.55
N GLY A 249 19.53 5.51 -11.89
CA GLY A 249 20.42 6.52 -12.45
C GLY A 249 20.99 7.46 -11.39
N ASN A 250 21.64 8.51 -11.86
CA ASN A 250 22.13 9.56 -10.96
C ASN A 250 20.98 10.47 -10.51
N ARG A 251 21.27 11.42 -9.65
CA ARG A 251 20.28 12.33 -9.06
C ARG A 251 19.40 13.01 -10.13
N ASN A 252 20.02 13.50 -11.19
CA ASN A 252 19.28 14.21 -12.25
C ASN A 252 18.38 13.26 -13.04
N GLN A 253 18.85 12.04 -13.30
CA GLN A 253 18.07 11.04 -14.02
C GLN A 253 16.88 10.56 -13.20
N ILE A 254 17.07 10.35 -11.91
CA ILE A 254 15.97 9.98 -11.03
C ILE A 254 14.94 11.10 -10.97
N ARG A 255 15.41 12.33 -10.83
CA ARG A 255 14.51 13.50 -10.84
C ARG A 255 13.64 13.56 -12.11
N UNK A 256 14.22 13.16 -13.18
CA UNK A 256 13.61 13.21 -14.39
C UNK A 256 12.63 12.19 -14.56
N UNK A 257 12.73 11.01 -13.94
CA UNK A 257 11.96 10.02 -13.91
C UNK A 257 10.86 10.16 -13.11
N VAL A 258 11.03 10.74 -11.85
CA VAL A 258 10.00 11.12 -10.88
C VAL A 258 9.04 12.16 -11.44
N GLY A 259 9.58 13.14 -12.11
CA GLY A 259 8.76 14.11 -12.84
C GLY A 259 7.78 13.43 -13.83
N UNK A 260 8.24 12.45 -14.35
CA UNK A 260 7.51 11.81 -15.20
C UNK A 260 6.38 11.09 -14.69
N TYR A 261 6.44 10.52 -13.47
CA TYR A 261 5.30 9.99 -12.67
C TYR A 261 4.32 11.10 -12.25
N ARG A 262 4.87 12.19 -11.79
CA ARG A 262 4.05 13.35 -11.37
C ARG A 262 3.18 13.86 -12.53
N ASP A 263 3.77 14.04 -13.69
CA ASP A 263 3.07 14.55 -14.88
C ASP A 263 2.02 13.57 -15.41
N ALA A 264 2.21 12.30 -15.14
CA ALA A 264 1.22 11.27 -15.49
C ALA A 264 0.01 11.26 -14.55
N GLY A 265 0.09 11.98 -13.41
CA GLY A 265 -1.03 12.06 -12.47
C GLY A 265 -0.84 11.20 -11.23
N VAL A 266 0.37 10.72 -10.97
CA VAL A 266 0.67 9.96 -9.75
C VAL A 266 0.73 10.93 -8.57
N ASN A 267 -0.04 10.64 -7.53
CA ASN A 267 -0.13 11.48 -6.33
C ASN A 267 0.90 11.10 -5.27
N GLU A 268 1.40 9.86 -5.31
CA GLU A 268 2.37 9.38 -4.33
C GLU A 268 3.28 8.34 -4.97
N LEU A 269 4.59 8.50 -4.80
CA LEU A 269 5.57 7.49 -5.19
C LEU A 269 6.08 6.81 -3.93
N ILE A 270 5.93 5.49 -3.88
CA ILE A 270 6.32 4.69 -2.73
C ILE A 270 7.64 4.00 -3.09
N VAL A 271 8.65 4.24 -2.26
CA VAL A 271 10.04 3.84 -2.51
C VAL A 271 10.43 2.70 -1.58
N PRO A 272 10.62 1.48 -2.13
CA PRO A 272 11.14 0.39 -1.31
C PRO A 272 12.61 0.61 -0.98
N ASP A 273 13.01 0.29 0.26
CA ASP A 273 14.44 0.33 0.63
C ASP A 273 15.19 -0.95 0.22
N PHE A 274 14.53 -1.84 -0.50
CA PHE A 274 14.99 -3.19 -0.85
C PHE A 274 16.35 -3.19 -1.56
N THR A 275 16.69 -2.13 -2.25
CA THR A 275 17.89 -2.02 -3.09
C THR A 275 19.02 -1.19 -2.46
N MET A 276 18.82 -0.72 -1.21
CA MET A 276 19.69 0.33 -0.65
C MET A 276 20.79 -0.19 0.29
N GLY A 277 20.68 -1.44 0.72
CA GLY A 277 21.72 -2.06 1.55
C GLY A 277 21.95 -1.36 2.88
N GLU A 278 23.20 -1.34 3.32
CA GLU A 278 23.58 -0.74 4.60
C GLU A 278 23.58 0.80 4.56
N ASP A 279 23.73 1.37 3.38
CA ASP A 279 23.77 2.84 3.19
C ASP A 279 22.38 3.46 3.06
N LYS A 280 21.33 2.71 3.43
CA LYS A 280 19.94 3.12 3.16
C LYS A 280 19.60 4.51 3.71
N LEU A 281 20.06 4.86 4.91
CA LEU A 281 19.73 6.17 5.48
C LEU A 281 20.34 7.31 4.67
N ASP A 282 21.60 7.15 4.24
CA ASP A 282 22.27 8.15 3.40
C ASP A 282 21.57 8.29 2.06
N ILE A 283 21.17 7.17 1.46
CA ILE A 283 20.45 7.19 0.18
C ILE A 283 19.08 7.87 0.34
N LEU A 284 18.36 7.55 1.42
CA LEU A 284 17.06 8.16 1.70
C LEU A 284 17.19 9.68 1.91
N ASP A 285 18.26 10.13 2.54
CA ASP A 285 18.54 11.56 2.72
C ASP A 285 18.78 12.24 1.38
N ILE A 286 19.62 11.65 0.53
CA ILE A 286 19.84 12.16 -0.82
C ILE A 286 18.51 12.23 -1.59
N LEU A 287 17.77 11.21 -1.55
CA LEU A 287 16.46 11.23 -2.21
C LEU A 287 15.54 12.31 -1.65
N UNK A 288 15.39 12.41 -0.46
CA UNK A 288 14.54 13.29 0.12
C UNK A 288 14.95 14.64 0.01
N UNK A 289 16.20 14.89 0.12
CA UNK A 289 16.72 16.17 0.22
C UNK A 289 17.07 16.74 -1.07
N ASP A 290 17.66 15.93 -1.96
CA ASP A 290 18.22 16.49 -3.21
C ASP A 290 17.35 16.18 -4.43
N VAL A 291 16.59 15.08 -4.44
CA VAL A 291 15.97 14.56 -5.66
C VAL A 291 14.47 14.89 -5.69
N PHE A 292 13.78 14.76 -4.59
CA PHE A 292 12.31 14.91 -4.52
C PHE A 292 11.86 16.34 -4.20
N CYS A 293 12.77 17.18 -3.76
CA CYS A 293 12.47 18.60 -3.53
C CYS A 293 12.22 19.33 -4.84
N UNK A 294 11.32 19.77 -4.81
CA UNK A 294 11.06 20.50 -5.96
C UNK A 294 10.19 21.37 -5.99
#